data_a56ee3936fba369b7548e3a417c15470
#
_entry.id   a56ee3936fba369b7548e3a417c15470
#
_cell.length_a   1.000
_cell.length_b   1.000
_cell.length_c   1.000
_cell.angle_alpha   90.00
_cell.angle_beta   90.00
_cell.angle_gamma   90.00
#
_symmetry.space_group_name_H-M   'P 1'
#
loop_
_entity.id
_entity.type
_entity.pdbx_description
1 polymer ?
#
loop_
_entity_poly.entity_id
_entity_poly.type
_entity_poly.pdbx_seq_one_letter_code
_entity_poly.pdbx_strand_id
1 'polypeptide(L)'
;MKILNYNELSLESLSNSDLKKLGDYWLRQFLLSKQQSTYYFCPLKRKSYSADNMHVAHFIDRGVLNTRFDLINCHLVSANSNTYDAQIQVDGFKSKHHKEYEEFLIAEYGIKEFEKLKLRGKELKMFTQKDYIEIIKKFRDA
;
A
#
# COMPACT_ATOMS: atom_id res chain seq x y z
N MET A 1 13.25 -9.91 5.24
CA MET A 1 12.55 -11.10 5.76
C MET A 1 12.59 -12.19 4.70
N LYS A 2 13.05 -13.36 5.07
CA LYS A 2 12.98 -14.52 4.18
C LYS A 2 11.56 -15.05 4.21
N ILE A 3 10.83 -14.87 3.13
CA ILE A 3 9.45 -15.33 3.04
C ILE A 3 9.49 -16.80 2.66
N LEU A 4 9.47 -17.62 3.67
CA LEU A 4 9.32 -19.05 3.53
C LEU A 4 7.86 -19.37 3.19
N ASN A 5 7.61 -20.62 2.87
CA ASN A 5 6.29 -21.12 2.49
C ASN A 5 5.28 -20.99 3.64
N TYR A 6 4.80 -19.77 3.86
CA TYR A 6 3.87 -19.46 4.95
C TYR A 6 2.52 -20.19 4.84
N ASN A 7 2.28 -20.88 3.72
CA ASN A 7 1.10 -21.73 3.59
C ASN A 7 1.15 -22.95 4.51
N GLU A 8 2.35 -23.36 4.94
CA GLU A 8 2.55 -24.49 5.82
C GLU A 8 2.68 -24.10 7.29
N LEU A 9 2.84 -22.80 7.57
CA LEU A 9 2.95 -22.30 8.94
C LEU A 9 1.59 -21.81 9.42
N SER A 10 1.28 -22.13 10.68
CA SER A 10 0.11 -21.52 11.32
C SER A 10 0.36 -20.03 11.50
N LEU A 11 -0.49 -19.20 10.88
CA LEU A 11 -0.41 -17.74 11.05
C LEU A 11 -0.55 -17.34 12.51
N GLU A 12 -1.25 -18.15 13.29
CA GLU A 12 -1.46 -17.94 14.73
C GLU A 12 -0.18 -18.08 15.55
N SER A 13 0.87 -18.70 15.00
CA SER A 13 2.17 -18.82 15.66
C SER A 13 3.07 -17.59 15.48
N LEU A 14 2.68 -16.66 14.61
CA LEU A 14 3.50 -15.50 14.27
C LEU A 14 3.19 -14.30 15.19
N SER A 15 4.21 -13.48 15.45
CA SER A 15 4.03 -12.21 16.15
C SER A 15 3.23 -11.21 15.31
N ASN A 16 2.63 -10.22 15.94
CA ASN A 16 1.95 -9.15 15.23
C ASN A 16 2.90 -8.41 14.28
N SER A 17 4.16 -8.24 14.67
CA SER A 17 5.18 -7.63 13.81
C SER A 17 5.40 -8.44 12.52
N ASP A 18 5.51 -9.75 12.65
CA ASP A 18 5.69 -10.64 11.49
C ASP A 18 4.44 -10.70 10.63
N LEU A 19 3.26 -10.75 11.26
CA LEU A 19 1.99 -10.73 10.54
C LEU A 19 1.81 -9.44 9.74
N LYS A 20 2.22 -8.30 10.31
CA LYS A 20 2.17 -7.02 9.61
C LYS A 20 3.05 -7.03 8.36
N LYS A 21 4.27 -7.54 8.47
CA LYS A 21 5.17 -7.68 7.32
C LYS A 21 4.62 -8.63 6.26
N LEU A 22 4.01 -9.72 6.70
CA LEU A 22 3.40 -10.69 5.81
C LEU A 22 2.18 -10.07 5.09
N GLY A 23 1.41 -9.25 5.79
CA GLY A 23 0.33 -8.45 5.20
C GLY A 23 0.84 -7.54 4.09
N ASP A 24 1.95 -6.84 4.32
CA ASP A 24 2.59 -6.00 3.30
C ASP A 24 3.00 -6.83 2.07
N TYR A 25 3.58 -8.01 2.29
CA TYR A 25 3.96 -8.92 1.21
C TYR A 25 2.76 -9.32 0.36
N TRP A 26 1.69 -9.79 0.97
CA TRP A 26 0.51 -10.23 0.24
C TRP A 26 -0.25 -9.08 -0.42
N LEU A 27 -0.26 -7.89 0.19
CA LEU A 27 -0.80 -6.69 -0.45
C LEU A 27 -0.06 -6.41 -1.76
N ARG A 28 1.27 -6.46 -1.75
CA ARG A 28 2.09 -6.28 -2.96
C ARG A 28 1.76 -7.34 -4.01
N GLN A 29 1.70 -8.61 -3.63
CA GLN A 29 1.38 -9.70 -4.54
C GLN A 29 -0.02 -9.51 -5.14
N PHE A 30 -0.98 -9.10 -4.32
CA PHE A 30 -2.34 -8.80 -4.78
C PHE A 30 -2.34 -7.68 -5.83
N LEU A 31 -1.66 -6.57 -5.56
CA LEU A 31 -1.59 -5.45 -6.50
C LEU A 31 -0.88 -5.83 -7.80
N LEU A 32 0.19 -6.61 -7.73
CA LEU A 32 0.87 -7.13 -8.92
C LEU A 32 -0.05 -8.05 -9.73
N SER A 33 -0.86 -8.87 -9.07
CA SER A 33 -1.75 -9.82 -9.74
C SER A 33 -2.87 -9.14 -10.54
N LYS A 34 -3.18 -7.89 -10.26
CA LYS A 34 -4.21 -7.12 -10.98
C LYS A 34 -3.80 -6.74 -12.40
N GLN A 35 -2.51 -6.78 -12.70
CA GLN A 35 -1.99 -6.47 -14.03
C GLN A 35 -1.38 -7.75 -14.63
N GLN A 36 -1.97 -8.21 -15.74
CA GLN A 36 -1.51 -9.42 -16.44
C GLN A 36 -0.45 -9.07 -17.49
N SER A 37 0.67 -8.52 -17.03
CA SER A 37 1.75 -8.08 -17.91
C SER A 37 3.09 -8.21 -17.19
N THR A 38 4.18 -8.30 -17.96
CA THR A 38 5.53 -8.23 -17.42
C THR A 38 5.91 -6.81 -16.99
N TYR A 39 5.14 -5.82 -17.42
CA TYR A 39 5.35 -4.43 -17.06
C TYR A 39 4.12 -3.89 -16.34
N TYR A 40 4.36 -3.07 -15.31
CA TYR A 40 3.33 -2.52 -14.45
C TYR A 40 3.27 -1.01 -14.63
N PHE A 41 2.08 -0.49 -14.83
CA PHE A 41 1.85 0.92 -15.07
C PHE A 41 1.93 1.72 -13.77
N CYS A 42 2.74 2.79 -13.77
CA CYS A 42 2.79 3.74 -12.67
C CYS A 42 1.83 4.90 -12.97
N PRO A 43 0.77 5.08 -12.19
CA PRO A 43 -0.22 6.13 -12.47
C PRO A 43 0.34 7.55 -12.30
N LEU A 44 1.39 7.73 -11.50
CA LEU A 44 1.99 9.03 -11.27
C LEU A 44 2.96 9.45 -12.37
N LYS A 45 3.73 8.52 -12.92
CA LYS A 45 4.66 8.76 -14.02
C LYS A 45 4.06 8.51 -15.40
N ARG A 46 2.93 7.82 -15.46
CA ARG A 46 2.26 7.41 -16.70
C ARG A 46 3.17 6.61 -17.64
N LYS A 47 4.01 5.78 -17.06
CA LYS A 47 4.91 4.87 -17.75
C LYS A 47 4.83 3.49 -17.12
N SER A 48 5.26 2.48 -17.87
CA SER A 48 5.30 1.10 -17.37
C SER A 48 6.73 0.73 -16.98
N TYR A 49 6.83 -0.04 -15.88
CA TYR A 49 8.10 -0.48 -15.32
C TYR A 49 8.03 -1.97 -15.01
N SER A 50 9.19 -2.63 -14.93
CA SER A 50 9.26 -4.02 -14.45
C SER A 50 8.87 -4.07 -12.96
N ALA A 51 8.46 -5.24 -12.49
CA ALA A 51 8.05 -5.42 -11.09
C ALA A 51 9.12 -4.96 -10.09
N ASP A 52 10.40 -5.20 -10.39
CA ASP A 52 11.52 -4.81 -9.53
C ASP A 52 11.63 -3.29 -9.34
N ASN A 53 11.08 -2.52 -10.26
CA ASN A 53 11.10 -1.06 -10.23
C ASN A 53 9.78 -0.46 -9.73
N MET A 54 8.89 -1.28 -9.19
CA MET A 54 7.61 -0.86 -8.63
C MET A 54 7.58 -1.06 -7.12
N HIS A 55 7.07 -0.07 -6.41
CA HIS A 55 6.85 -0.12 -4.96
C HIS A 55 5.37 0.05 -4.64
N VAL A 56 4.94 -0.47 -3.51
CA VAL A 56 3.62 -0.15 -2.97
C VAL A 56 3.73 1.19 -2.25
N ALA A 57 3.09 2.21 -2.80
CA ALA A 57 3.02 3.53 -2.19
C ALA A 57 1.78 3.65 -1.31
N HIS A 58 1.91 4.40 -0.24
CA HIS A 58 0.82 4.74 0.67
C HIS A 58 0.62 6.25 0.63
N PHE A 59 -0.59 6.70 0.33
CA PHE A 59 -0.89 8.14 0.35
C PHE A 59 -0.84 8.68 1.79
N ILE A 60 -1.54 8.03 2.71
CA ILE A 60 -1.37 8.26 4.15
C ILE A 60 -0.25 7.33 4.60
N ASP A 61 0.68 7.86 5.37
CA ASP A 61 1.90 7.16 5.76
C ASP A 61 1.63 5.72 6.22
N ARG A 62 2.52 4.82 5.81
CA ARG A 62 2.45 3.39 6.14
C ARG A 62 2.39 3.10 7.64
N GLY A 63 2.92 4.01 8.47
CA GLY A 63 2.85 3.89 9.93
C GLY A 63 1.44 3.99 10.50
N VAL A 64 0.48 4.54 9.74
CA VAL A 64 -0.92 4.63 10.15
C VAL A 64 -1.61 3.31 9.82
N LEU A 65 -1.87 2.48 10.82
CA LEU A 65 -2.38 1.12 10.63
C LEU A 65 -3.75 1.07 9.95
N ASN A 66 -4.65 1.98 10.28
CA ASN A 66 -6.01 1.98 9.71
C ASN A 66 -6.05 2.03 8.20
N THR A 67 -5.05 2.65 7.59
CA THR A 67 -4.99 2.84 6.14
C THR A 67 -3.84 2.08 5.48
N ARG A 68 -3.03 1.37 6.26
CA ARG A 68 -1.86 0.63 5.76
C ARG A 68 -2.22 -0.41 4.70
N PHE A 69 -3.37 -1.06 4.85
CA PHE A 69 -3.85 -2.12 3.95
C PHE A 69 -5.10 -1.71 3.18
N ASP A 70 -5.45 -0.43 3.20
CA ASP A 70 -6.61 0.12 2.52
C ASP A 70 -6.30 0.29 1.04
N LEU A 71 -7.11 -0.35 0.18
CA LEU A 71 -6.85 -0.35 -1.27
C LEU A 71 -7.02 1.01 -1.94
N ILE A 72 -7.70 1.95 -1.30
CA ILE A 72 -7.76 3.33 -1.80
C ILE A 72 -6.46 4.07 -1.45
N ASN A 73 -5.78 3.65 -0.39
CA ASN A 73 -4.55 4.27 0.09
C ASN A 73 -3.27 3.68 -0.54
N CYS A 74 -3.34 2.51 -1.16
CA CYS A 74 -2.17 1.74 -1.58
C CYS A 74 -2.19 1.50 -3.08
N HIS A 75 -1.10 1.85 -3.77
CA HIS A 75 -0.96 1.71 -5.22
C HIS A 75 0.46 1.34 -5.59
N LEU A 76 0.61 0.59 -6.68
CA LEU A 76 1.92 0.37 -7.27
C LEU A 76 2.36 1.64 -7.99
N VAL A 77 3.52 2.17 -7.62
CA VAL A 77 4.15 3.31 -8.28
C VAL A 77 5.62 2.99 -8.54
N SER A 78 6.26 3.74 -9.44
CA SER A 78 7.68 3.53 -9.69
C SER A 78 8.49 3.75 -8.41
N ALA A 79 9.58 3.01 -8.26
CA ALA A 79 10.48 3.14 -7.11
C ALA A 79 10.97 4.58 -6.94
N ASN A 80 11.29 5.27 -8.04
CA ASN A 80 11.71 6.66 -8.00
C ASN A 80 10.63 7.58 -7.44
N SER A 81 9.37 7.42 -7.89
CA SER A 81 8.26 8.20 -7.35
C SER A 81 8.07 7.97 -5.85
N ASN A 82 8.19 6.70 -5.43
CA ASN A 82 7.94 6.34 -4.03
C ASN A 82 9.08 6.75 -3.08
N THR A 83 10.34 6.77 -3.55
CA THR A 83 11.49 7.04 -2.67
C THR A 83 12.01 8.45 -2.83
N TYR A 84 12.32 8.88 -4.05
CA TYR A 84 12.95 10.18 -4.29
C TYR A 84 11.92 11.31 -4.28
N ASP A 85 10.86 11.20 -5.05
CA ASP A 85 9.88 12.28 -5.19
C ASP A 85 9.12 12.50 -3.89
N ALA A 86 8.83 11.42 -3.15
CA ALA A 86 8.11 11.51 -1.88
C ALA A 86 8.93 12.16 -0.77
N GLN A 87 10.27 12.09 -0.84
CA GLN A 87 11.17 12.66 0.17
C GLN A 87 11.45 14.14 -0.05
N ILE A 88 11.19 14.66 -1.24
CA ILE A 88 11.39 16.08 -1.54
C ILE A 88 10.24 16.87 -0.93
N GLN A 89 10.43 17.30 0.32
CA GLN A 89 9.47 18.19 0.99
C GLN A 89 10.11 19.56 1.16
N VAL A 90 9.36 20.60 0.79
CA VAL A 90 9.73 21.96 1.06
C VAL A 90 8.90 22.42 2.25
N ASP A 91 9.54 23.05 3.23
CA ASP A 91 9.01 23.49 4.53
C ASP A 91 7.52 23.79 4.55
N GLY A 92 6.73 22.93 5.22
CA GLY A 92 5.30 23.12 5.45
C GLY A 92 4.40 22.90 4.24
N PHE A 93 4.96 22.71 3.05
CA PHE A 93 4.21 22.47 1.83
C PHE A 93 4.25 20.99 1.44
N LYS A 94 3.15 20.49 0.88
CA LYS A 94 3.10 19.15 0.31
C LYS A 94 4.08 19.05 -0.86
N SER A 95 4.84 17.97 -0.94
CA SER A 95 5.71 17.72 -2.08
C SER A 95 4.90 17.64 -3.37
N LYS A 96 5.56 17.87 -4.51
CA LYS A 96 4.93 17.66 -5.83
C LYS A 96 4.36 16.25 -5.96
N HIS A 97 5.10 15.25 -5.51
CA HIS A 97 4.67 13.86 -5.51
C HIS A 97 3.36 13.68 -4.72
N HIS A 98 3.26 14.27 -3.54
CA HIS A 98 2.07 14.14 -2.70
C HIS A 98 0.85 14.79 -3.37
N LYS A 99 1.02 15.96 -3.99
CA LYS A 99 -0.05 16.63 -4.72
C LYS A 99 -0.52 15.81 -5.92
N GLU A 100 0.41 15.25 -6.69
CA GLU A 100 0.09 14.39 -7.83
C GLU A 100 -0.65 13.13 -7.39
N TYR A 101 -0.26 12.56 -6.26
CA TYR A 101 -0.94 11.39 -5.70
C TYR A 101 -2.36 11.75 -5.26
N GLU A 102 -2.55 12.88 -4.59
CA GLU A 102 -3.88 13.37 -4.21
C GLU A 102 -4.79 13.56 -5.43
N GLU A 103 -4.28 14.20 -6.48
CA GLU A 103 -5.01 14.42 -7.73
C GLU A 103 -5.39 13.07 -8.37
N PHE A 104 -4.48 12.10 -8.38
CA PHE A 104 -4.76 10.76 -8.88
C PHE A 104 -5.89 10.10 -8.08
N LEU A 105 -5.84 10.14 -6.75
CA LEU A 105 -6.87 9.51 -5.92
C LEU A 105 -8.25 10.14 -6.14
N ILE A 106 -8.32 11.47 -6.25
CA ILE A 106 -9.56 12.17 -6.50
C ILE A 106 -10.12 11.81 -7.88
N ALA A 107 -9.26 11.75 -8.90
CA ALA A 107 -9.66 11.39 -10.25
C ALA A 107 -10.15 9.94 -10.33
N GLU A 108 -9.50 9.02 -9.62
CA GLU A 108 -9.81 7.58 -9.69
C GLU A 108 -11.03 7.21 -8.84
N TYR A 109 -11.13 7.73 -7.63
CA TYR A 109 -12.15 7.31 -6.67
C TYR A 109 -13.22 8.36 -6.38
N GLY A 110 -12.98 9.61 -6.72
CA GLY A 110 -13.86 10.73 -6.43
C GLY A 110 -13.55 11.39 -5.09
N ILE A 111 -13.98 12.66 -4.96
CA ILE A 111 -13.68 13.47 -3.77
C ILE A 111 -14.30 12.88 -2.49
N LYS A 112 -15.48 12.27 -2.59
CA LYS A 112 -16.15 11.68 -1.41
C LYS A 112 -15.34 10.52 -0.83
N GLU A 113 -14.89 9.61 -1.67
CA GLU A 113 -14.07 8.47 -1.23
C GLU A 113 -12.72 8.93 -0.71
N PHE A 114 -12.13 9.96 -1.32
CA PHE A 114 -10.89 10.56 -0.84
C PHE A 114 -11.06 11.18 0.56
N GLU A 115 -12.15 11.90 0.79
CA GLU A 115 -12.44 12.47 2.11
C GLU A 115 -12.67 11.38 3.16
N LYS A 116 -13.37 10.30 2.80
CA LYS A 116 -13.56 9.13 3.67
C LYS A 116 -12.23 8.47 4.04
N LEU A 117 -11.31 8.36 3.09
CA LEU A 117 -9.98 7.83 3.34
C LEU A 117 -9.26 8.66 4.41
N LYS A 118 -9.29 9.99 4.28
CA LYS A 118 -8.66 10.87 5.26
C LYS A 118 -9.25 10.70 6.66
N LEU A 119 -10.57 10.51 6.74
CA LEU A 119 -11.23 10.24 8.03
C LEU A 119 -10.78 8.91 8.62
N ARG A 120 -10.68 7.86 7.81
CA ARG A 120 -10.18 6.55 8.28
C ARG A 120 -8.75 6.67 8.82
N GLY A 121 -7.92 7.50 8.20
CA GLY A 121 -6.55 7.72 8.66
C GLY A 121 -6.44 8.40 10.03
N LYS A 122 -7.49 9.08 10.47
CA LYS A 122 -7.53 9.76 11.77
C LYS A 122 -8.09 8.89 12.89
N GLU A 123 -8.68 7.75 12.57
CA GLU A 123 -9.22 6.85 13.58
C GLU A 123 -8.11 6.14 14.33
N LEU A 124 -8.26 6.03 15.65
CA LEU A 124 -7.35 5.24 16.48
C LEU A 124 -7.89 3.82 16.57
N LYS A 125 -7.22 2.90 15.90
CA LYS A 125 -7.60 1.49 15.91
C LYS A 125 -6.39 0.63 16.23
N MET A 126 -6.54 -0.27 17.20
CA MET A 126 -5.55 -1.29 17.52
C MET A 126 -5.88 -2.54 16.69
N PHE A 127 -4.89 -3.06 15.98
CA PHE A 127 -5.04 -4.31 15.24
C PHE A 127 -4.68 -5.50 16.13
N THR A 128 -5.58 -6.46 16.20
CA THR A 128 -5.35 -7.73 16.89
C THR A 128 -4.68 -8.73 15.94
N GLN A 129 -4.17 -9.82 16.48
CA GLN A 129 -3.68 -10.94 15.68
C GLN A 129 -4.71 -11.39 14.64
N LYS A 130 -5.96 -11.50 15.05
CA LYS A 130 -7.06 -11.88 14.16
C LYS A 130 -7.24 -10.90 13.01
N ASP A 131 -7.12 -9.60 13.26
CA ASP A 131 -7.23 -8.56 12.23
C ASP A 131 -6.15 -8.75 11.16
N TYR A 132 -4.89 -8.98 11.56
CA TYR A 132 -3.80 -9.22 10.62
C TYR A 132 -4.02 -10.49 9.80
N ILE A 133 -4.47 -11.56 10.44
CA ILE A 133 -4.73 -12.84 9.76
C ILE A 133 -5.82 -12.67 8.71
N GLU A 134 -6.88 -11.95 9.02
CA GLU A 134 -7.97 -11.68 8.07
C GLU A 134 -7.48 -10.87 6.86
N ILE A 135 -6.61 -9.89 7.09
CA ILE A 135 -6.00 -9.10 6.01
C ILE A 135 -5.15 -9.98 5.11
N ILE A 136 -4.29 -10.81 5.71
CA ILE A 136 -3.42 -11.74 4.96
C ILE A 136 -4.25 -12.67 4.09
N LYS A 137 -5.27 -13.29 4.65
CA LYS A 137 -6.16 -14.21 3.92
C LYS A 137 -6.89 -13.50 2.78
N LYS A 138 -7.36 -12.27 3.02
CA LYS A 138 -8.03 -11.49 1.99
C LYS A 138 -7.17 -11.30 0.75
N PHE A 139 -5.91 -10.93 0.92
CA PHE A 139 -5.01 -10.69 -0.21
C PHE A 139 -4.42 -11.97 -0.80
N ARG A 140 -4.09 -12.93 0.03
CA ARG A 140 -3.53 -14.20 -0.41
C ARG A 140 -4.52 -15.02 -1.22
N ASP A 141 -5.77 -15.06 -0.77
CA ASP A 141 -6.81 -15.94 -1.34
C ASP A 141 -7.66 -15.22 -2.41
N ALA A 142 -7.30 -13.99 -2.74
CA ALA A 142 -7.99 -13.21 -3.76
C ALA A 142 -7.69 -13.69 -5.17
#